data_9559d4686423a364c2989f4b74022328
#
_entry.id   9559d4686423a364c2989f4b74022328
#
_cell.length_a   1.000
_cell.length_b   1.000
_cell.length_c   1.000
_cell.angle_alpha   90.00
_cell.angle_beta   90.00
_cell.angle_gamma   90.00
#
_symmetry.space_group_name_H-M   'P 1'
#
loop_
_entity.id
_entity.type
_entity.pdbx_description
1 polymer ?
#
loop_
_entity_poly.entity_id
_entity_poly.type
_entity_poly.pdbx_seq_one_letter_code
_entity_poly.pdbx_strand_id
1 'polypeptide(L)'
;AEKFRKKRLDARAVQITVPEINVWVNEKRDISVNRINRESPGRMLVSEIMIMANWLMAKYLKEQRLAAIFRSQPEPRERLYKNNAGTLFQNWMQRRLLSRFILSANPDWHSGLGLDAYVTATSPIRKYSDLVTQRQIRASLGLEEAYTAEQVTEIIQLLEVPMNYVGRFQFSRHRYWLLKYLENQIGQKEEAIVL
;
A
#
# COMPACT_ATOMS: atom_id res chain seq x y z
N ALA A 1 -10.65 -14.88 -3.44
CA ALA A 1 -10.49 -13.42 -3.36
C ALA A 1 -11.74 -12.76 -2.79
N GLU A 2 -12.91 -12.92 -3.40
CA GLU A 2 -14.15 -12.25 -2.97
C GLU A 2 -14.55 -12.53 -1.52
N LYS A 3 -14.53 -13.80 -1.09
CA LYS A 3 -14.82 -14.17 0.31
C LYS A 3 -13.86 -13.50 1.30
N PHE A 4 -12.58 -13.42 0.95
CA PHE A 4 -11.57 -12.78 1.80
C PHE A 4 -11.79 -11.26 1.83
N ARG A 5 -12.05 -10.63 0.69
CA ARG A 5 -12.39 -9.21 0.60
C ARG A 5 -13.62 -8.88 1.45
N LYS A 6 -14.69 -9.68 1.33
CA LYS A 6 -15.89 -9.51 2.16
C LYS A 6 -15.55 -9.57 3.64
N LYS A 7 -14.78 -10.57 4.09
CA LYS A 7 -14.33 -10.70 5.48
C LYS A 7 -13.60 -9.44 5.97
N ARG A 8 -12.72 -8.85 5.15
CA ARG A 8 -12.00 -7.62 5.49
C ARG A 8 -12.93 -6.41 5.58
N LEU A 9 -13.87 -6.29 4.66
CA LEU A 9 -14.86 -5.21 4.67
C LEU A 9 -15.80 -5.33 5.87
N ASP A 10 -16.22 -6.54 6.23
CA ASP A 10 -17.01 -6.80 7.44
C ASP A 10 -16.20 -6.45 8.70
N ALA A 11 -14.87 -6.64 8.67
CA ALA A 11 -13.93 -6.17 9.69
C ALA A 11 -13.56 -4.67 9.54
N ARG A 12 -14.40 -3.89 8.86
CA ARG A 12 -14.28 -2.43 8.69
C ARG A 12 -13.05 -1.98 7.89
N ALA A 13 -12.51 -2.78 6.96
CA ALA A 13 -11.53 -2.30 5.99
C ALA A 13 -12.06 -1.06 5.26
N VAL A 14 -11.16 -0.14 4.91
CA VAL A 14 -11.52 1.05 4.12
C VAL A 14 -11.30 0.75 2.65
N GLN A 15 -12.37 0.77 1.86
CA GLN A 15 -12.27 0.65 0.42
C GLN A 15 -12.30 2.03 -0.22
N ILE A 16 -11.28 2.33 -1.03
CA ILE A 16 -11.17 3.57 -1.79
C ILE A 16 -11.13 3.23 -3.27
N THR A 17 -12.13 3.67 -4.01
CA THR A 17 -12.32 3.41 -5.44
C THR A 17 -11.97 4.63 -6.30
N VAL A 18 -10.82 5.23 -6.05
CA VAL A 18 -10.31 6.33 -6.88
C VAL A 18 -9.58 5.74 -8.10
N PRO A 19 -9.90 6.19 -9.32
CA PRO A 19 -9.15 5.80 -10.51
C PRO A 19 -7.67 6.12 -10.36
N GLU A 20 -6.82 5.23 -10.81
CA GLU A 20 -5.39 5.45 -10.87
C GLU A 20 -5.00 5.95 -12.24
N ILE A 21 -4.15 6.96 -12.28
CA ILE A 21 -3.55 7.47 -13.50
C ILE A 21 -2.14 6.89 -13.62
N ASN A 22 -1.87 6.23 -14.74
CA ASN A 22 -0.55 5.74 -15.06
C ASN A 22 0.06 6.57 -16.18
N VAL A 23 1.27 7.08 -15.97
CA VAL A 23 2.01 7.90 -16.92
C VAL A 23 3.19 7.08 -17.44
N TRP A 24 3.20 6.82 -18.73
CA TRP A 24 4.28 6.15 -19.42
C TRP A 24 5.07 7.13 -20.26
N VAL A 25 6.38 7.01 -20.23
CA VAL A 25 7.30 7.80 -21.04
C VAL A 25 8.19 6.82 -21.78
N ASN A 26 8.17 6.86 -23.11
CA ASN A 26 9.03 6.01 -23.92
C ASN A 26 10.45 6.60 -24.07
N GLU A 27 11.32 5.90 -24.79
CA GLU A 27 12.70 6.34 -25.04
C GLU A 27 12.80 7.66 -25.83
N LYS A 28 11.79 7.93 -26.67
CA LYS A 28 11.66 9.19 -27.44
C LYS A 28 11.05 10.33 -26.63
N ARG A 29 10.77 10.10 -25.34
CA ARG A 29 10.07 11.02 -24.43
C ARG A 29 8.61 11.30 -24.80
N ASP A 30 7.97 10.47 -25.63
CA ASP A 30 6.54 10.58 -25.83
C ASP A 30 5.81 10.13 -24.57
N ILE A 31 4.83 10.91 -24.16
CA ILE A 31 4.10 10.69 -22.90
C ILE A 31 2.73 10.12 -23.23
N SER A 32 2.37 9.02 -22.62
CA SER A 32 1.02 8.46 -22.65
C SER A 32 0.44 8.37 -21.24
N VAL A 33 -0.82 8.74 -21.12
CA VAL A 33 -1.55 8.73 -19.84
C VAL A 33 -2.74 7.79 -19.95
N ASN A 34 -2.79 6.79 -19.07
CA ASN A 34 -3.84 5.80 -19.06
C ASN A 34 -4.57 5.79 -17.70
N ARG A 35 -5.88 5.77 -17.74
CA ARG A 35 -6.71 5.58 -16.55
C ARG A 35 -6.86 4.09 -16.26
N ILE A 36 -6.49 3.69 -15.05
CA ILE A 36 -6.54 2.30 -14.61
C ILE A 36 -7.75 2.10 -13.68
N ASN A 37 -8.59 1.14 -14.02
CA ASN A 37 -9.63 0.67 -13.12
C ASN A 37 -9.05 -0.38 -12.15
N ARG A 38 -8.89 -0.01 -10.89
CA ARG A 38 -8.40 -0.91 -9.83
C ARG A 38 -9.38 -2.03 -9.47
N GLU A 39 -10.67 -1.83 -9.74
CA GLU A 39 -11.74 -2.78 -9.45
C GLU A 39 -11.95 -3.82 -10.58
N SER A 40 -11.12 -3.80 -11.62
CA SER A 40 -11.18 -4.84 -12.65
C SER A 40 -10.95 -6.23 -12.03
N PRO A 41 -11.66 -7.29 -12.46
CA PRO A 41 -11.63 -8.60 -11.80
C PRO A 41 -10.23 -9.18 -11.62
N GLY A 42 -9.37 -9.09 -12.62
CA GLY A 42 -8.00 -9.58 -12.55
C GLY A 42 -7.14 -8.81 -11.52
N ARG A 43 -7.27 -7.48 -11.47
CA ARG A 43 -6.54 -6.66 -10.49
C ARG A 43 -7.04 -6.90 -9.07
N MET A 44 -8.34 -7.00 -8.90
CA MET A 44 -8.95 -7.32 -7.61
C MET A 44 -8.48 -8.70 -7.13
N LEU A 45 -8.47 -9.71 -8.00
CA LEU A 45 -8.00 -11.05 -7.68
C LEU A 45 -6.56 -11.02 -7.17
N VAL A 46 -5.64 -10.42 -7.94
CA VAL A 46 -4.21 -10.34 -7.57
C VAL A 46 -4.02 -9.57 -6.28
N SER A 47 -4.68 -8.42 -6.11
CA SER A 47 -4.59 -7.60 -4.90
C SER A 47 -5.04 -8.36 -3.65
N GLU A 48 -6.17 -9.04 -3.71
CA GLU A 48 -6.70 -9.79 -2.56
C GLU A 48 -5.84 -11.01 -2.21
N ILE A 49 -5.28 -11.70 -3.21
CA ILE A 49 -4.33 -12.80 -2.98
C ILE A 49 -3.04 -12.26 -2.33
N MET A 50 -2.50 -11.14 -2.81
CA MET A 50 -1.32 -10.51 -2.21
C MET A 50 -1.58 -10.08 -0.76
N ILE A 51 -2.74 -9.46 -0.49
CA ILE A 51 -3.11 -9.04 0.86
C ILE A 51 -3.26 -10.28 1.77
N MET A 52 -3.90 -11.34 1.28
CA MET A 52 -4.08 -12.58 2.03
C MET A 52 -2.75 -13.26 2.32
N ALA A 53 -1.85 -13.36 1.35
CA ALA A 53 -0.52 -13.94 1.54
C ALA A 53 0.29 -13.17 2.60
N ASN A 54 0.34 -11.85 2.48
CA ASN A 54 1.02 -11.00 3.45
C ASN A 54 0.42 -11.09 4.86
N TRP A 55 -0.90 -11.19 4.97
CA TRP A 55 -1.58 -11.39 6.24
C TRP A 55 -1.27 -12.76 6.86
N LEU A 56 -1.28 -13.84 6.07
CA LEU A 56 -0.93 -15.19 6.56
C LEU A 56 0.53 -15.24 7.04
N MET A 57 1.45 -14.61 6.32
CA MET A 57 2.84 -14.49 6.76
C MET A 57 2.96 -13.69 8.06
N ALA A 58 2.20 -12.59 8.20
CA ALA A 58 2.17 -11.82 9.44
C ALA A 58 1.64 -12.63 10.63
N LYS A 59 0.57 -13.40 10.42
CA LYS A 59 0.04 -14.29 11.45
C LYS A 59 1.06 -15.35 11.85
N TYR A 60 1.67 -15.99 10.88
CA TYR A 60 2.70 -17.00 11.15
C TYR A 60 3.86 -16.44 11.98
N LEU A 61 4.42 -15.29 11.60
CA LEU A 61 5.51 -14.65 12.35
C LEU A 61 5.07 -14.24 13.76
N LYS A 62 3.85 -13.75 13.93
CA LYS A 62 3.25 -13.43 15.22
C LYS A 62 3.11 -14.70 16.09
N GLU A 63 2.62 -15.80 15.55
CA GLU A 63 2.47 -17.08 16.25
C GLU A 63 3.82 -17.67 16.66
N GLN A 64 4.84 -17.51 15.82
CA GLN A 64 6.22 -17.92 16.12
C GLN A 64 6.96 -16.94 17.06
N ARG A 65 6.34 -15.82 17.44
CA ARG A 65 6.94 -14.73 18.23
C ARG A 65 8.24 -14.18 17.63
N LEU A 66 8.33 -14.17 16.32
CA LEU A 66 9.44 -13.61 15.57
C LEU A 66 9.20 -12.13 15.26
N ALA A 67 10.19 -11.30 15.55
CA ALA A 67 10.18 -9.91 15.12
C ALA A 67 10.14 -9.84 13.60
N ALA A 68 9.40 -8.87 13.05
CA ALA A 68 9.34 -8.59 11.61
C ALA A 68 9.00 -7.13 11.40
N ILE A 69 9.12 -6.64 10.17
CA ILE A 69 8.65 -5.29 9.86
C ILE A 69 7.13 -5.35 9.65
N PHE A 70 6.39 -5.28 10.76
CA PHE A 70 4.93 -5.19 10.73
C PHE A 70 4.51 -3.79 10.31
N ARG A 71 3.40 -3.74 9.57
CA ARG A 71 2.78 -2.51 9.12
C ARG A 71 1.38 -2.41 9.69
N SER A 72 1.18 -1.48 10.59
CA SER A 72 -0.12 -1.14 11.17
C SER A 72 -0.66 0.17 10.61
N GLN A 73 -1.93 0.42 10.82
CA GLN A 73 -2.57 1.68 10.46
C GLN A 73 -3.68 1.99 11.46
N PRO A 74 -3.57 3.11 12.20
CA PRO A 74 -4.62 3.55 13.09
C PRO A 74 -5.93 3.80 12.34
N GLU A 75 -7.04 3.81 13.07
CA GLU A 75 -8.35 4.15 12.50
C GLU A 75 -8.29 5.50 11.78
N PRO A 76 -9.03 5.65 10.66
CA PRO A 76 -9.15 6.93 9.99
C PRO A 76 -9.79 7.95 10.93
N ARG A 77 -9.47 9.24 10.76
CA ARG A 77 -10.04 10.33 11.56
C ARG A 77 -11.57 10.34 11.50
N GLU A 78 -12.10 10.00 10.34
CA GLU A 78 -13.53 9.91 10.08
C GLU A 78 -13.79 8.90 8.97
N ARG A 79 -14.98 8.27 8.98
CA ARG A 79 -15.47 7.39 7.92
C ARG A 79 -16.66 8.06 7.22
N LEU A 80 -16.43 8.52 6.00
CA LEU A 80 -17.41 9.29 5.24
C LEU A 80 -18.54 8.43 4.63
N TYR A 81 -18.30 7.12 4.49
CA TYR A 81 -19.29 6.19 3.93
C TYR A 81 -19.04 4.76 4.44
N LYS A 82 -20.05 3.93 4.30
CA LYS A 82 -19.98 2.49 4.60
C LYS A 82 -19.94 1.71 3.29
N ASN A 83 -19.15 0.65 3.25
CA ASN A 83 -18.96 -0.21 2.06
C ASN A 83 -18.44 0.59 0.85
N ASN A 84 -18.86 0.22 -0.38
CA ASN A 84 -18.42 0.82 -1.64
C ASN A 84 -19.31 1.98 -2.12
N ALA A 85 -20.13 2.54 -1.25
CA ALA A 85 -21.17 3.49 -1.63
C ALA A 85 -20.68 4.95 -1.77
N GLY A 86 -19.39 5.21 -1.60
CA GLY A 86 -18.83 6.57 -1.67
C GLY A 86 -18.78 7.13 -3.10
N THR A 87 -19.20 8.38 -3.28
CA THR A 87 -18.97 9.14 -4.52
C THR A 87 -17.46 9.32 -4.78
N LEU A 88 -17.07 9.73 -5.99
CA LEU A 88 -15.65 10.01 -6.30
C LEU A 88 -15.05 11.04 -5.33
N PHE A 89 -15.80 12.11 -5.02
CA PHE A 89 -15.40 13.12 -4.04
C PHE A 89 -15.21 12.51 -2.64
N GLN A 90 -16.18 11.71 -2.17
CA GLN A 90 -16.09 11.06 -0.86
C GLN A 90 -14.91 10.09 -0.78
N ASN A 91 -14.65 9.30 -1.82
CA ASN A 91 -13.48 8.42 -1.90
C ASN A 91 -12.16 9.20 -1.82
N TRP A 92 -12.08 10.34 -2.51
CA TRP A 92 -10.92 11.20 -2.45
C TRP A 92 -10.73 11.83 -1.07
N MET A 93 -11.80 12.34 -0.45
CA MET A 93 -11.75 12.88 0.90
C MET A 93 -11.42 11.80 1.93
N GLN A 94 -12.00 10.60 1.82
CA GLN A 94 -11.68 9.48 2.69
C GLN A 94 -10.19 9.14 2.65
N ARG A 95 -9.55 9.19 1.47
CA ARG A 95 -8.10 8.99 1.33
C ARG A 95 -7.28 10.00 2.14
N ARG A 96 -7.72 11.25 2.24
CA ARG A 96 -7.06 12.30 3.04
C ARG A 96 -7.27 12.13 4.56
N LEU A 97 -8.36 11.49 4.94
CA LEU A 97 -8.71 11.20 6.33
C LEU A 97 -8.07 9.91 6.87
N LEU A 98 -7.45 9.10 5.99
CA LEU A 98 -6.69 7.95 6.44
C LEU A 98 -5.47 8.37 7.25
N SER A 99 -5.28 7.69 8.36
CA SER A 99 -4.04 7.80 9.13
C SER A 99 -2.86 7.24 8.33
N ARG A 100 -1.66 7.75 8.59
CA ARG A 100 -0.44 7.15 8.02
C ARG A 100 -0.21 5.77 8.63
N PHE A 101 0.35 4.87 7.84
CA PHE A 101 0.81 3.59 8.36
C PHE A 101 2.04 3.78 9.26
N ILE A 102 2.20 2.87 10.19
CA ILE A 102 3.32 2.81 11.13
C ILE A 102 4.06 1.50 10.89
N LEU A 103 5.38 1.54 10.89
CA LEU A 103 6.23 0.36 10.87
C LEU A 103 6.71 0.08 12.29
N SER A 104 6.64 -1.19 12.72
CA SER A 104 7.02 -1.63 14.06
C SER A 104 7.56 -3.05 14.02
N ALA A 105 8.42 -3.41 14.97
CA ALA A 105 8.85 -4.79 15.16
C ALA A 105 7.74 -5.69 15.74
N ASN A 106 6.66 -5.10 16.26
CA ASN A 106 5.52 -5.81 16.85
C ASN A 106 4.26 -5.68 15.98
N PRO A 107 3.44 -6.76 15.90
CA PRO A 107 2.18 -6.72 15.15
C PRO A 107 1.14 -5.83 15.84
N ASP A 108 0.39 -5.09 15.04
CA ASP A 108 -0.73 -4.28 15.49
C ASP A 108 -1.79 -4.19 14.37
N TRP A 109 -2.97 -3.67 14.70
CA TRP A 109 -4.12 -3.57 13.82
C TRP A 109 -3.86 -2.67 12.60
N HIS A 110 -4.28 -3.13 11.42
CA HIS A 110 -4.24 -2.34 10.19
C HIS A 110 -5.66 -1.99 9.75
N SER A 111 -6.18 -0.85 10.19
CA SER A 111 -7.58 -0.43 9.98
C SER A 111 -7.97 -0.34 8.51
N GLY A 112 -7.09 0.20 7.66
CA GLY A 112 -7.36 0.32 6.23
C GLY A 112 -7.54 -1.03 5.53
N LEU A 113 -6.93 -2.10 6.04
CA LEU A 113 -7.08 -3.45 5.52
C LEU A 113 -8.07 -4.31 6.29
N GLY A 114 -8.47 -3.91 7.52
CA GLY A 114 -9.33 -4.70 8.40
C GLY A 114 -8.65 -5.99 8.86
N LEU A 115 -7.37 -5.92 9.22
CA LEU A 115 -6.53 -7.08 9.56
C LEU A 115 -5.81 -6.87 10.90
N ASP A 116 -5.70 -7.94 11.67
CA ASP A 116 -5.10 -7.99 13.02
C ASP A 116 -3.57 -7.98 13.03
N ALA A 117 -2.95 -8.22 11.90
CA ALA A 117 -1.53 -8.10 11.65
C ALA A 117 -1.29 -7.99 10.14
N TYR A 118 -0.24 -7.30 9.74
CA TYR A 118 0.14 -7.21 8.34
C TYR A 118 1.64 -7.00 8.18
N VAL A 119 2.25 -7.71 7.23
CA VAL A 119 3.62 -7.49 6.75
C VAL A 119 3.60 -7.32 5.25
N THR A 120 4.69 -6.89 4.65
CA THR A 120 4.91 -6.99 3.21
C THR A 120 6.07 -7.95 2.95
N ALA A 121 5.88 -8.89 2.01
CA ALA A 121 6.87 -9.91 1.69
C ALA A 121 6.92 -10.27 0.18
N THR A 122 6.03 -9.70 -0.62
CA THR A 122 5.80 -10.14 -2.01
C THR A 122 6.69 -9.49 -3.05
N SER A 123 7.59 -8.59 -2.65
CA SER A 123 8.46 -7.86 -3.59
C SER A 123 9.89 -7.66 -3.07
N PRO A 124 10.61 -8.74 -2.65
CA PRO A 124 11.91 -8.63 -1.97
C PRO A 124 13.03 -8.07 -2.86
N ILE A 125 12.94 -8.22 -4.18
CA ILE A 125 13.95 -7.73 -5.13
C ILE A 125 14.03 -6.19 -5.13
N ARG A 126 12.91 -5.50 -4.84
CA ARG A 126 12.82 -4.05 -4.92
C ARG A 126 12.44 -3.37 -3.61
N LYS A 127 12.12 -4.13 -2.58
CA LYS A 127 11.75 -3.62 -1.25
C LYS A 127 12.53 -4.37 -0.18
N TYR A 128 13.41 -3.64 0.49
CA TYR A 128 14.23 -4.22 1.54
C TYR A 128 13.40 -4.72 2.73
N SER A 129 12.30 -4.03 3.08
CA SER A 129 11.36 -4.50 4.11
C SER A 129 10.79 -5.89 3.80
N ASP A 130 10.50 -6.16 2.53
CA ASP A 130 9.95 -7.45 2.10
C ASP A 130 11.03 -8.55 2.18
N LEU A 131 12.29 -8.20 1.89
CA LEU A 131 13.44 -9.10 2.03
C LEU A 131 13.66 -9.48 3.50
N VAL A 132 13.63 -8.51 4.41
CA VAL A 132 13.75 -8.76 5.86
C VAL A 132 12.64 -9.69 6.35
N THR A 133 11.40 -9.45 5.92
CA THR A 133 10.28 -10.35 6.26
C THR A 133 10.50 -11.76 5.76
N GLN A 134 10.98 -11.95 4.52
CA GLN A 134 11.28 -13.27 3.99
C GLN A 134 12.43 -13.96 4.73
N ARG A 135 13.48 -13.22 5.12
CA ARG A 135 14.57 -13.76 5.94
C ARG A 135 14.07 -14.27 7.30
N GLN A 136 13.17 -13.54 7.94
CA GLN A 136 12.56 -13.99 9.20
C GLN A 136 11.75 -15.28 9.04
N ILE A 137 11.02 -15.42 7.92
CA ILE A 137 10.33 -16.68 7.59
C ILE A 137 11.34 -17.80 7.34
N ARG A 138 12.43 -17.55 6.63
CA ARG A 138 13.49 -18.53 6.39
C ARG A 138 14.20 -18.94 7.69
N ALA A 139 14.41 -17.99 8.59
CA ALA A 139 14.97 -18.24 9.90
C ALA A 139 14.07 -19.15 10.74
N SER A 140 12.75 -18.99 10.69
CA SER A 140 11.80 -19.88 11.36
C SER A 140 11.84 -21.34 10.85
N LEU A 141 12.36 -21.52 9.63
CA LEU A 141 12.58 -22.84 9.00
C LEU A 141 14.00 -23.38 9.22
N GLY A 142 14.82 -22.68 10.03
CA GLY A 142 16.21 -23.07 10.31
C GLY A 142 17.18 -22.85 9.14
N LEU A 143 16.82 -22.02 8.16
CA LEU A 143 17.64 -21.77 6.96
C LEU A 143 18.56 -20.56 7.11
N GLU A 144 18.31 -19.67 8.04
CA GLU A 144 19.07 -18.46 8.34
C GLU A 144 18.96 -18.13 9.84
N GLU A 145 19.80 -17.23 10.32
CA GLU A 145 19.68 -16.66 11.68
C GLU A 145 18.56 -15.61 11.70
N ALA A 146 17.76 -15.62 12.76
CA ALA A 146 16.69 -14.66 12.93
C ALA A 146 17.24 -13.30 13.39
N TYR A 147 16.71 -12.22 12.83
CA TYR A 147 16.92 -10.88 13.40
C TYR A 147 16.21 -10.76 14.74
N THR A 148 16.86 -10.10 15.70
CA THR A 148 16.23 -9.73 16.96
C THR A 148 15.26 -8.57 16.79
N ALA A 149 14.43 -8.29 17.79
CA ALA A 149 13.49 -7.16 17.77
C ALA A 149 14.24 -5.82 17.70
N GLU A 150 15.40 -5.72 18.36
CA GLU A 150 16.28 -4.55 18.33
C GLU A 150 16.82 -4.31 16.91
N GLN A 151 17.35 -5.37 16.27
CA GLN A 151 17.85 -5.28 14.89
C GLN A 151 16.76 -4.89 13.90
N VAL A 152 15.55 -5.45 14.04
CA VAL A 152 14.41 -5.06 13.20
C VAL A 152 14.05 -3.59 13.41
N THR A 153 14.10 -3.11 14.66
CA THR A 153 13.83 -1.71 14.98
C THR A 153 14.87 -0.77 14.38
N GLU A 154 16.15 -1.13 14.47
CA GLU A 154 17.25 -0.37 13.82
C GLU A 154 17.05 -0.31 12.29
N ILE A 155 16.69 -1.43 11.66
CA ILE A 155 16.40 -1.49 10.22
C ILE A 155 15.23 -0.55 9.87
N ILE A 156 14.17 -0.52 10.67
CA ILE A 156 13.03 0.39 10.44
C ILE A 156 13.49 1.85 10.49
N GLN A 157 14.31 2.22 11.49
CA GLN A 157 14.84 3.58 11.63
C GLN A 157 15.74 3.97 10.45
N LEU A 158 16.61 3.06 10.02
CA LEU A 158 17.49 3.28 8.85
C LEU A 158 16.70 3.46 7.55
N LEU A 159 15.54 2.80 7.40
CA LEU A 159 14.70 2.88 6.22
C LEU A 159 13.84 4.15 6.17
N GLU A 160 13.55 4.79 7.29
CA GLU A 160 12.59 5.90 7.35
C GLU A 160 12.97 7.06 6.43
N VAL A 161 14.19 7.55 6.51
CA VAL A 161 14.68 8.68 5.72
C VAL A 161 14.74 8.34 4.22
N PRO A 162 15.41 7.25 3.78
CA PRO A 162 15.42 6.87 2.38
C PRO A 162 14.04 6.63 1.77
N MET A 163 13.12 5.99 2.50
CA MET A 163 11.75 5.76 2.03
C MET A 163 10.98 7.07 1.82
N ASN A 164 11.15 8.05 2.71
CA ASN A 164 10.55 9.36 2.56
C ASN A 164 11.09 10.10 1.33
N TYR A 165 12.41 10.05 1.07
CA TYR A 165 13.01 10.64 -0.13
C TYR A 165 12.50 9.98 -1.41
N VAL A 166 12.52 8.65 -1.47
CA VAL A 166 12.01 7.89 -2.64
C VAL A 166 10.54 8.22 -2.89
N GLY A 167 9.70 8.28 -1.85
CA GLY A 167 8.29 8.63 -1.98
C GLY A 167 8.08 10.04 -2.55
N ARG A 168 8.83 11.03 -2.05
CA ARG A 168 8.79 12.42 -2.58
C ARG A 168 9.25 12.48 -4.02
N PHE A 169 10.35 11.81 -4.35
CA PHE A 169 10.88 11.78 -5.71
C PHE A 169 9.89 11.14 -6.69
N GLN A 170 9.31 10.00 -6.33
CA GLN A 170 8.30 9.33 -7.16
C GLN A 170 7.07 10.22 -7.40
N PHE A 171 6.59 10.91 -6.35
CA PHE A 171 5.48 11.84 -6.47
C PHE A 171 5.82 13.02 -7.39
N SER A 172 7.00 13.66 -7.20
CA SER A 172 7.45 14.78 -8.03
C SER A 172 7.65 14.38 -9.48
N ARG A 173 8.26 13.21 -9.73
CA ARG A 173 8.43 12.66 -11.07
C ARG A 173 7.07 12.41 -11.76
N HIS A 174 6.13 11.77 -11.06
CA HIS A 174 4.80 11.50 -11.60
C HIS A 174 4.07 12.80 -11.94
N ARG A 175 4.11 13.77 -11.04
CA ARG A 175 3.51 15.10 -11.24
C ARG A 175 4.15 15.83 -12.42
N TYR A 176 5.48 15.81 -12.54
CA TYR A 176 6.20 16.45 -13.64
C TYR A 176 5.72 15.93 -15.00
N TRP A 177 5.72 14.61 -15.20
CA TRP A 177 5.33 14.03 -16.48
C TRP A 177 3.84 14.18 -16.77
N LEU A 178 2.99 14.16 -15.75
CA LEU A 178 1.57 14.47 -15.92
C LEU A 178 1.36 15.92 -16.38
N LEU A 179 2.04 16.88 -15.78
CA LEU A 179 1.97 18.28 -16.20
C LEU A 179 2.52 18.48 -17.61
N LYS A 180 3.60 17.80 -17.96
CA LYS A 180 4.15 17.81 -19.32
C LYS A 180 3.16 17.26 -20.35
N TYR A 181 2.41 16.22 -20.02
CA TYR A 181 1.33 15.72 -20.88
C TYR A 181 0.23 16.77 -21.05
N LEU A 182 -0.16 17.45 -19.98
CA LEU A 182 -1.22 18.46 -19.99
C LEU A 182 -0.82 19.78 -20.71
N GLU A 183 0.47 20.08 -20.85
CA GLU A 183 0.94 21.25 -21.61
C GLU A 183 0.36 21.27 -23.03
N ASN A 184 0.20 20.12 -23.67
CA ASN A 184 -0.35 19.99 -25.02
C ASN A 184 -1.90 20.11 -25.06
N GLN A 185 -2.54 20.26 -23.90
CA GLN A 185 -3.99 20.33 -23.75
C GLN A 185 -4.46 21.69 -23.20
N ILE A 186 -3.57 22.69 -23.19
CA ILE A 186 -3.90 24.04 -22.74
C ILE A 186 -5.02 24.61 -23.59
N GLY A 187 -6.07 25.12 -22.93
CA GLY A 187 -7.26 25.68 -23.58
C GLY A 187 -8.41 24.67 -23.80
N GLN A 188 -8.20 23.39 -23.53
CA GLN A 188 -9.28 22.40 -23.50
C GLN A 188 -10.11 22.57 -22.22
N LYS A 189 -11.43 22.38 -22.36
CA LYS A 189 -12.36 22.41 -21.22
C LYS A 189 -12.63 20.98 -20.78
N GLU A 190 -12.42 20.69 -19.51
CA GLU A 190 -12.64 19.39 -18.90
C GLU A 190 -13.53 19.51 -17.65
N GLU A 191 -14.27 18.46 -17.36
CA GLU A 191 -15.01 18.38 -16.11
C GLU A 191 -14.02 18.18 -14.93
N ALA A 192 -14.18 18.98 -13.89
CA ALA A 192 -13.32 18.95 -12.70
C ALA A 192 -14.13 18.92 -11.42
N ILE A 193 -13.54 18.31 -10.39
CA ILE A 193 -14.05 18.34 -9.02
C ILE A 193 -13.07 19.18 -8.19
N VAL A 194 -13.60 20.23 -7.57
CA VAL A 194 -12.82 21.05 -6.62
C VAL A 194 -12.70 20.29 -5.30
N LEU A 195 -11.47 20.15 -4.75
CA LEU A 195 -11.12 19.36 -3.57
C LEU A 195 -10.64 20.26 -2.42
#